data_5f201691c697264adbeea11902ad10c4
#
_entry.id   5f201691c697264adbeea11902ad10c4
#
_cell.length_a   1.000
_cell.length_b   1.000
_cell.length_c   1.000
_cell.angle_alpha   90.00
_cell.angle_beta   90.00
_cell.angle_gamma   90.00
#
_symmetry.space_group_name_H-M   'P 1'
#
loop_
_entity.id
_entity.type
_entity.pdbx_description
1 polymer ?
#
loop_
_entity_poly.entity_id
_entity_poly.type
_entity_poly.pdbx_seq_one_letter_code
_entity_poly.pdbx_strand_id
1 'polypeptide(L)'
;MSLSTNQVRVPLELVMNVLDSAYYDDEPESNVQLFTNCALVCKDWSAIAQKLLFRRVTLRSQTDYIAFQQAVDRSTARGRMLGDAVRSMRVTLDHNQPYYLSQRSFARAVTLCPNMQDLRLAMYGQGSPGHDVVGAPDVNRMKRAAPSFDERTLALLRTGPSIASLQFSNWSDNSSTLFQLLDVWPALKSLAISGVPPQLPNEAPQPFPCALDSLRMNFQTPPCIDFMRWLLHNSTDSLRTLELEREPTPDMLKYLLAHHAGALQSLAMPTCGGHEGTAAIRQCRALRELRIESPWTPPTLCKALPETMEHIAFGVDMATPLPPILQMIKRSETLKAVTVHIWHGGESHPQLNALKIACARQGVELMSTTDVREFRSIALMVFASDQRDVIHSSTSVAGVIY
;
A
#
# COMPACT_ATOMS: atom_id res chain seq x y z
N MET A 1 -33.99 42.54 29.23
CA MET A 1 -33.21 41.44 29.73
C MET A 1 -32.52 40.76 28.54
N SER A 2 -31.26 41.11 28.30
CA SER A 2 -30.46 40.48 27.22
C SER A 2 -29.85 39.18 27.80
N LEU A 3 -30.32 38.06 27.29
CA LEU A 3 -29.71 36.76 27.57
C LEU A 3 -28.33 36.72 26.90
N SER A 4 -27.29 36.89 27.71
CA SER A 4 -25.92 36.60 27.30
C SER A 4 -25.81 35.11 27.05
N THR A 5 -25.88 34.71 25.78
CA THR A 5 -25.54 33.35 25.36
C THR A 5 -24.03 33.18 25.54
N ASN A 6 -23.63 32.54 26.65
CA ASN A 6 -22.26 32.02 26.76
C ASN A 6 -22.04 31.01 25.63
N GLN A 7 -21.51 31.48 24.54
CA GLN A 7 -21.01 30.57 23.46
C GLN A 7 -19.83 29.82 24.05
N VAL A 8 -20.03 28.55 24.38
CA VAL A 8 -18.95 27.63 24.69
C VAL A 8 -18.14 27.45 23.39
N ARG A 9 -16.99 28.14 23.30
CA ARG A 9 -16.05 27.96 22.21
C ARG A 9 -15.26 26.69 22.48
N VAL A 10 -15.46 25.66 21.67
CA VAL A 10 -14.61 24.49 21.68
C VAL A 10 -13.22 24.90 21.20
N PRO A 11 -12.14 24.62 21.94
CA PRO A 11 -10.77 24.88 21.49
C PRO A 11 -10.50 24.25 20.13
N LEU A 12 -9.80 24.97 19.25
CA LEU A 12 -9.54 24.53 17.89
C LEU A 12 -8.70 23.25 17.83
N GLU A 13 -7.80 23.08 18.81
CA GLU A 13 -6.98 21.88 18.99
C GLU A 13 -7.82 20.62 19.22
N LEU A 14 -8.89 20.72 20.01
CA LEU A 14 -9.81 19.60 20.24
C LEU A 14 -10.57 19.26 18.96
N VAL A 15 -10.99 20.27 18.19
CA VAL A 15 -11.64 20.06 16.90
C VAL A 15 -10.69 19.37 15.94
N MET A 16 -9.42 19.81 15.86
CA MET A 16 -8.40 19.17 15.03
C MET A 16 -8.21 17.71 15.42
N ASN A 17 -8.02 17.41 16.69
CA ASN A 17 -7.82 16.05 17.18
C ASN A 17 -9.01 15.13 16.87
N VAL A 18 -10.24 15.61 17.06
CA VAL A 18 -11.45 14.84 16.73
C VAL A 18 -11.56 14.59 15.24
N LEU A 19 -11.31 15.60 14.39
CA LEU A 19 -11.39 15.46 12.94
C LEU A 19 -10.24 14.61 12.40
N ASP A 20 -9.02 14.73 12.94
CA ASP A 20 -7.91 13.85 12.57
C ASP A 20 -8.19 12.40 12.97
N SER A 21 -8.72 12.14 14.16
CA SER A 21 -9.12 10.79 14.58
C SER A 21 -10.18 10.23 13.63
N ALA A 22 -11.23 11.00 13.33
CA ALA A 22 -12.27 10.59 12.40
C ALA A 22 -11.76 10.37 10.95
N TYR A 23 -10.64 11.01 10.58
CA TYR A 23 -10.03 10.81 9.25
C TYR A 23 -9.36 9.43 9.11
N TYR A 24 -8.89 8.86 10.21
CA TYR A 24 -8.17 7.58 10.23
C TYR A 24 -9.10 6.37 10.44
N ASP A 25 -10.40 6.58 10.70
CA ASP A 25 -11.35 5.48 10.74
C ASP A 25 -11.45 4.76 9.39
N ASP A 26 -11.63 3.46 9.40
CA ASP A 26 -11.33 2.50 8.32
C ASP A 26 -12.14 2.65 7.03
N GLU A 27 -13.16 3.51 6.98
CA GLU A 27 -13.97 3.75 5.78
C GLU A 27 -13.77 5.15 5.19
N PRO A 28 -12.87 5.33 4.21
CA PRO A 28 -12.58 6.66 3.65
C PRO A 28 -13.79 7.31 2.94
N GLU A 29 -14.79 6.55 2.49
CA GLU A 29 -15.98 7.12 1.83
C GLU A 29 -17.00 7.67 2.82
N SER A 30 -17.17 7.08 4.01
CA SER A 30 -18.08 7.56 5.03
C SER A 30 -17.65 8.92 5.61
N ASN A 31 -16.38 9.20 5.67
CA ASN A 31 -15.83 10.39 6.28
C ASN A 31 -15.87 11.64 5.40
N VAL A 32 -15.96 11.50 4.06
CA VAL A 32 -16.11 12.65 3.14
C VAL A 32 -17.33 13.48 3.46
N GLN A 33 -18.48 12.85 3.74
CA GLN A 33 -19.70 13.55 4.10
C GLN A 33 -19.55 14.29 5.43
N LEU A 34 -18.92 13.67 6.44
CA LEU A 34 -18.62 14.31 7.73
C LEU A 34 -17.80 15.58 7.52
N PHE A 35 -16.68 15.50 6.81
CA PHE A 35 -15.80 16.66 6.58
C PHE A 35 -16.46 17.72 5.72
N THR A 36 -17.29 17.34 4.76
CA THR A 36 -18.09 18.30 3.98
C THR A 36 -19.07 19.07 4.88
N ASN A 37 -19.75 18.39 5.80
CA ASN A 37 -20.63 19.02 6.78
C ASN A 37 -19.83 19.92 7.75
N CYS A 38 -18.70 19.45 8.25
CA CYS A 38 -17.82 20.24 9.13
C CYS A 38 -17.30 21.51 8.44
N ALA A 39 -17.04 21.46 7.13
CA ALA A 39 -16.60 22.62 6.36
C ALA A 39 -17.67 23.73 6.26
N LEU A 40 -18.93 23.43 6.57
CA LEU A 40 -20.06 24.37 6.56
C LEU A 40 -20.38 24.97 7.94
N VAL A 41 -19.80 24.47 9.02
CA VAL A 41 -20.12 24.90 10.39
C VAL A 41 -19.65 26.32 10.71
N CYS A 42 -18.36 26.61 10.54
CA CYS A 42 -17.78 27.93 10.71
C CYS A 42 -16.43 28.03 9.97
N LYS A 43 -15.85 29.22 9.89
CA LYS A 43 -14.59 29.46 9.13
C LYS A 43 -13.43 28.61 9.64
N ASP A 44 -13.28 28.46 10.95
CA ASP A 44 -12.17 27.72 11.58
C ASP A 44 -12.28 26.22 11.27
N TRP A 45 -13.48 25.64 11.44
CA TRP A 45 -13.76 24.26 11.08
C TRP A 45 -13.63 24.02 9.57
N SER A 46 -14.07 24.99 8.77
CA SER A 46 -13.99 24.93 7.30
C SER A 46 -12.53 24.77 6.85
N ALA A 47 -11.61 25.52 7.42
CA ALA A 47 -10.18 25.44 7.05
C ALA A 47 -9.59 24.06 7.36
N ILE A 48 -9.89 23.48 8.53
CA ILE A 48 -9.41 22.16 8.93
C ILE A 48 -10.04 21.07 8.06
N ALA A 49 -11.35 21.06 7.97
CA ALA A 49 -12.10 20.05 7.20
C ALA A 49 -11.68 20.05 5.71
N GLN A 50 -11.47 21.22 5.10
CA GLN A 50 -10.99 21.31 3.73
C GLN A 50 -9.56 20.76 3.58
N LYS A 51 -8.63 21.01 4.53
CA LYS A 51 -7.30 20.38 4.51
C LYS A 51 -7.39 18.86 4.55
N LEU A 52 -8.28 18.30 5.39
CA LEU A 52 -8.48 16.85 5.49
C LEU A 52 -9.10 16.27 4.21
N LEU A 53 -10.10 16.92 3.62
CA LEU A 53 -10.67 16.53 2.34
C LEU A 53 -9.63 16.51 1.21
N PHE A 54 -8.69 17.46 1.20
CA PHE A 54 -7.63 17.54 0.20
C PHE A 54 -6.40 16.70 0.52
N ARG A 55 -6.32 16.07 1.68
CA ARG A 55 -5.20 15.20 2.05
C ARG A 55 -5.00 14.02 1.08
N ARG A 56 -6.12 13.52 0.51
CA ARG A 56 -6.13 12.49 -0.54
C ARG A 56 -6.91 13.01 -1.75
N VAL A 57 -6.27 13.02 -2.91
CA VAL A 57 -6.85 13.50 -4.16
C VAL A 57 -6.91 12.36 -5.16
N THR A 58 -8.01 12.27 -5.91
CA THR A 58 -8.17 11.30 -6.99
C THR A 58 -8.44 12.03 -8.30
N LEU A 59 -7.64 11.74 -9.34
CA LEU A 59 -7.76 12.31 -10.68
C LEU A 59 -7.93 11.17 -11.70
N ARG A 60 -9.09 11.11 -12.35
CA ARG A 60 -9.41 10.08 -13.35
C ARG A 60 -9.63 10.65 -14.75
N SER A 61 -9.89 11.96 -14.83
CA SER A 61 -10.26 12.64 -16.08
C SER A 61 -9.63 14.01 -16.18
N GLN A 62 -9.66 14.58 -17.39
CA GLN A 62 -9.24 15.95 -17.61
C GLN A 62 -10.15 16.96 -16.87
N THR A 63 -11.42 16.62 -16.68
CA THR A 63 -12.37 17.44 -15.92
C THR A 63 -11.98 17.49 -14.45
N ASP A 64 -11.62 16.34 -13.83
CA ASP A 64 -11.12 16.30 -12.44
C ASP A 64 -9.89 17.17 -12.27
N TYR A 65 -8.97 17.11 -13.25
CA TYR A 65 -7.75 17.92 -13.22
C TYR A 65 -8.08 19.41 -13.25
N ILE A 66 -8.99 19.86 -14.13
CA ILE A 66 -9.37 21.28 -14.24
C ILE A 66 -9.98 21.77 -12.93
N ALA A 67 -10.90 21.01 -12.35
CA ALA A 67 -11.50 21.33 -11.06
C ALA A 67 -10.46 21.38 -9.93
N PHE A 68 -9.56 20.39 -9.89
CA PHE A 68 -8.46 20.34 -8.94
C PHE A 68 -7.52 21.54 -9.10
N GLN A 69 -7.08 21.85 -10.32
CA GLN A 69 -6.18 22.98 -10.60
C GLN A 69 -6.79 24.33 -10.15
N GLN A 70 -8.09 24.50 -10.36
CA GLN A 70 -8.80 25.71 -9.89
C GLN A 70 -8.85 25.77 -8.35
N ALA A 71 -9.09 24.64 -7.69
CA ALA A 71 -9.16 24.57 -6.24
C ALA A 71 -7.81 24.87 -5.57
N VAL A 72 -6.69 24.40 -6.15
CA VAL A 72 -5.33 24.55 -5.61
C VAL A 72 -4.56 25.68 -6.29
N ASP A 73 -5.26 26.67 -6.85
CA ASP A 73 -4.63 27.82 -7.50
C ASP A 73 -3.67 28.54 -6.52
N ARG A 74 -2.39 28.42 -6.79
CA ARG A 74 -1.32 28.96 -5.92
C ARG A 74 -1.26 30.49 -5.88
N SER A 75 -2.00 31.19 -6.72
CA SER A 75 -2.16 32.64 -6.64
C SER A 75 -2.97 33.04 -5.40
N THR A 76 -3.87 32.18 -4.92
CA THR A 76 -4.73 32.43 -3.77
C THR A 76 -4.17 31.78 -2.48
N ALA A 77 -4.44 32.40 -1.33
CA ALA A 77 -4.05 31.84 -0.03
C ALA A 77 -4.73 30.49 0.24
N ARG A 78 -6.01 30.36 -0.14
CA ARG A 78 -6.78 29.11 -0.01
C ARG A 78 -6.20 28.03 -0.92
N GLY A 79 -5.88 28.34 -2.17
CA GLY A 79 -5.34 27.35 -3.10
C GLY A 79 -3.96 26.84 -2.66
N ARG A 80 -3.09 27.73 -2.14
CA ARG A 80 -1.84 27.30 -1.52
C ARG A 80 -2.08 26.37 -0.34
N MET A 81 -2.97 26.73 0.57
CA MET A 81 -3.32 25.89 1.74
C MET A 81 -3.81 24.49 1.32
N LEU A 82 -4.65 24.40 0.29
CA LEU A 82 -5.21 23.12 -0.19
C LEU A 82 -4.13 22.30 -0.92
N GLY A 83 -3.33 22.89 -1.80
CA GLY A 83 -2.22 22.21 -2.47
C GLY A 83 -1.17 21.70 -1.49
N ASP A 84 -0.85 22.48 -0.47
CA ASP A 84 0.08 22.10 0.59
C ASP A 84 -0.48 21.02 1.54
N ALA A 85 -1.80 20.84 1.57
CA ALA A 85 -2.45 19.79 2.36
C ALA A 85 -2.40 18.40 1.70
N VAL A 86 -2.20 18.31 0.38
CA VAL A 86 -2.16 17.03 -0.34
C VAL A 86 -0.98 16.20 0.13
N ARG A 87 -1.25 14.97 0.58
CA ARG A 87 -0.25 13.97 0.99
C ARG A 87 -0.23 12.76 0.07
N SER A 88 -1.38 12.39 -0.47
CA SER A 88 -1.53 11.23 -1.34
C SER A 88 -2.34 11.59 -2.57
N MET A 89 -1.91 11.12 -3.74
CA MET A 89 -2.63 11.32 -5.00
C MET A 89 -2.83 9.99 -5.71
N ARG A 90 -4.07 9.73 -6.12
CA ARG A 90 -4.43 8.60 -6.98
C ARG A 90 -4.72 9.11 -8.38
N VAL A 91 -4.04 8.57 -9.37
CA VAL A 91 -4.15 9.00 -10.77
C VAL A 91 -4.46 7.79 -11.65
N THR A 92 -5.38 7.97 -12.59
CA THR A 92 -5.66 6.99 -13.63
C THR A 92 -5.43 7.61 -14.99
N LEU A 93 -4.49 7.06 -15.74
CA LEU A 93 -4.22 7.40 -17.14
C LEU A 93 -4.82 6.31 -18.01
N ASP A 94 -6.05 6.51 -18.46
CA ASP A 94 -6.79 5.54 -19.27
C ASP A 94 -7.12 6.14 -20.63
N HIS A 95 -6.29 5.82 -21.62
CA HIS A 95 -6.44 6.30 -22.99
C HIS A 95 -7.71 5.81 -23.70
N ASN A 96 -8.49 4.91 -23.10
CA ASN A 96 -9.75 4.41 -23.66
C ASN A 96 -10.95 5.26 -23.24
N GLN A 97 -10.78 6.15 -22.26
CA GLN A 97 -11.88 6.98 -21.75
C GLN A 97 -11.99 8.29 -22.55
N PRO A 98 -13.22 8.75 -22.84
CA PRO A 98 -13.42 10.10 -23.32
C PRO A 98 -12.94 11.08 -22.24
N TYR A 99 -12.27 12.14 -22.64
CA TYR A 99 -11.71 13.14 -21.73
C TYR A 99 -10.70 12.58 -20.71
N TYR A 100 -9.93 11.54 -21.10
CA TYR A 100 -8.88 10.98 -20.27
C TYR A 100 -7.89 12.06 -19.78
N LEU A 101 -7.32 11.81 -18.63
CA LEU A 101 -6.28 12.68 -18.05
C LEU A 101 -5.00 12.60 -18.89
N SER A 102 -4.53 13.73 -19.41
CA SER A 102 -3.27 13.74 -20.17
C SER A 102 -2.06 13.57 -19.23
N GLN A 103 -0.98 12.96 -19.72
CA GLN A 103 0.27 12.80 -18.97
C GLN A 103 0.82 14.15 -18.49
N ARG A 104 0.69 15.20 -19.31
CA ARG A 104 1.12 16.56 -18.94
C ARG A 104 0.26 17.17 -17.83
N SER A 105 -1.05 16.95 -17.86
CA SER A 105 -1.96 17.41 -16.79
C SER A 105 -1.67 16.69 -15.48
N PHE A 106 -1.40 15.38 -15.53
CA PHE A 106 -0.92 14.60 -14.39
C PHE A 106 0.37 15.21 -13.81
N ALA A 107 1.40 15.44 -14.62
CA ALA A 107 2.65 16.00 -14.13
C ALA A 107 2.46 17.38 -13.49
N ARG A 108 1.61 18.24 -14.09
CA ARG A 108 1.25 19.54 -13.50
C ARG A 108 0.52 19.40 -12.17
N ALA A 109 -0.41 18.43 -12.05
CA ALA A 109 -1.09 18.19 -10.78
C ALA A 109 -0.11 17.83 -9.66
N VAL A 110 0.88 16.98 -9.96
CA VAL A 110 1.96 16.60 -9.03
C VAL A 110 2.73 17.83 -8.55
N THR A 111 3.12 18.75 -9.44
CA THR A 111 3.89 19.96 -9.08
C THR A 111 3.09 20.95 -8.23
N LEU A 112 1.77 20.91 -8.26
CA LEU A 112 0.91 21.74 -7.41
C LEU A 112 0.86 21.28 -5.95
N CYS A 113 1.40 20.09 -5.62
CA CYS A 113 1.31 19.43 -4.32
C CYS A 113 2.71 19.25 -3.70
N PRO A 114 3.37 20.27 -3.17
CA PRO A 114 4.77 20.20 -2.73
C PRO A 114 5.03 19.25 -1.58
N ASN A 115 4.00 18.90 -0.80
CA ASN A 115 4.11 18.02 0.36
C ASN A 115 3.57 16.60 0.10
N MET A 116 3.33 16.24 -1.16
CA MET A 116 2.87 14.92 -1.53
C MET A 116 3.98 13.88 -1.27
N GLN A 117 3.61 12.76 -0.64
CA GLN A 117 4.52 11.67 -0.27
C GLN A 117 4.16 10.37 -0.97
N ASP A 118 2.87 10.17 -1.27
CA ASP A 118 2.34 8.93 -1.84
C ASP A 118 1.71 9.20 -3.20
N LEU A 119 2.12 8.44 -4.19
CA LEU A 119 1.53 8.46 -5.52
C LEU A 119 1.04 7.06 -5.90
N ARG A 120 -0.24 6.96 -6.28
CA ARG A 120 -0.83 5.76 -6.87
C ARG A 120 -1.19 6.06 -8.33
N LEU A 121 -0.49 5.43 -9.25
CA LEU A 121 -0.67 5.63 -10.69
C LEU A 121 -1.10 4.33 -11.36
N ALA A 122 -2.26 4.36 -12.01
CA ALA A 122 -2.72 3.28 -12.88
C ALA A 122 -2.67 3.72 -14.34
N MET A 123 -2.07 2.90 -15.19
CA MET A 123 -1.94 3.13 -16.62
C MET A 123 -2.62 2.03 -17.42
N TYR A 124 -3.49 2.42 -18.34
CA TYR A 124 -4.18 1.52 -19.25
C TYR A 124 -3.80 1.85 -20.69
N GLY A 125 -3.41 0.83 -21.44
CA GLY A 125 -3.08 0.98 -22.86
C GLY A 125 -4.30 1.25 -23.73
N GLN A 126 -4.08 1.82 -24.91
CA GLN A 126 -5.13 2.16 -25.86
C GLN A 126 -5.73 0.90 -26.51
N GLY A 127 -7.05 0.75 -26.44
CA GLY A 127 -7.78 -0.34 -27.08
C GLY A 127 -7.97 -0.10 -28.57
N SER A 128 -7.88 -1.18 -29.35
CA SER A 128 -8.36 -1.13 -30.73
C SER A 128 -9.90 -1.08 -30.74
N PRO A 129 -10.53 -0.19 -31.49
CA PRO A 129 -11.99 -0.17 -31.64
C PRO A 129 -12.47 -1.52 -32.20
N GLY A 130 -13.46 -2.14 -31.58
CA GLY A 130 -14.21 -3.27 -32.14
C GLY A 130 -13.96 -4.67 -31.57
N HIS A 131 -13.11 -4.85 -30.54
CA HIS A 131 -12.82 -6.19 -29.98
C HIS A 131 -13.26 -6.37 -28.51
N ASP A 132 -14.12 -5.53 -28.00
CA ASP A 132 -14.65 -5.69 -26.64
C ASP A 132 -15.81 -6.70 -26.60
N VAL A 133 -15.45 -7.99 -26.44
CA VAL A 133 -16.42 -9.01 -26.04
C VAL A 133 -16.67 -8.84 -24.55
N VAL A 134 -17.86 -8.36 -24.21
CA VAL A 134 -18.33 -8.22 -22.83
C VAL A 134 -18.29 -9.61 -22.16
N GLY A 135 -17.48 -9.75 -21.10
CA GLY A 135 -17.54 -10.92 -20.21
C GLY A 135 -16.34 -11.86 -20.19
N ALA A 136 -15.35 -11.73 -21.09
CA ALA A 136 -14.11 -12.50 -20.97
C ALA A 136 -13.01 -11.65 -20.30
N PRO A 137 -12.19 -12.21 -19.38
CA PRO A 137 -10.98 -11.55 -18.94
C PRO A 137 -10.03 -11.45 -20.16
N ASP A 138 -10.06 -10.31 -20.82
CA ASP A 138 -9.34 -10.10 -22.07
C ASP A 138 -7.85 -9.95 -21.77
N VAL A 139 -7.13 -11.06 -21.88
CA VAL A 139 -5.66 -11.10 -21.84
C VAL A 139 -5.05 -10.14 -22.88
N ASN A 140 -5.78 -9.83 -23.96
CA ASN A 140 -5.37 -8.88 -24.99
C ASN A 140 -5.52 -7.40 -24.54
N ARG A 141 -6.39 -7.09 -23.57
CA ARG A 141 -6.46 -5.75 -22.98
C ARG A 141 -5.15 -5.32 -22.32
N MET A 142 -4.36 -6.27 -21.86
CA MET A 142 -3.10 -6.03 -21.20
C MET A 142 -1.91 -5.85 -22.14
N LYS A 143 -2.07 -6.21 -23.42
CA LYS A 143 -1.04 -6.02 -24.45
C LYS A 143 -1.21 -4.73 -25.24
N ARG A 144 -2.00 -3.79 -24.74
CA ARG A 144 -2.27 -2.54 -25.44
C ARG A 144 -1.16 -1.53 -25.18
N ALA A 145 -0.65 -0.93 -26.26
CA ALA A 145 0.39 0.07 -26.15
C ALA A 145 -0.09 1.32 -25.40
N ALA A 146 0.67 1.76 -24.44
CA ALA A 146 0.52 3.07 -23.84
C ALA A 146 1.75 3.92 -24.21
N PRO A 147 1.59 5.24 -24.48
CA PRO A 147 2.71 6.09 -24.77
C PRO A 147 3.61 6.24 -23.53
N SER A 148 4.92 6.18 -23.75
CA SER A 148 5.90 6.58 -22.74
C SER A 148 5.74 8.06 -22.37
N PHE A 149 6.23 8.47 -21.21
CA PHE A 149 6.29 9.89 -20.86
C PHE A 149 7.29 10.61 -21.75
N ASP A 150 6.90 11.75 -22.29
CA ASP A 150 7.83 12.62 -23.03
C ASP A 150 8.79 13.32 -22.06
N GLU A 151 9.94 13.78 -22.56
CA GLU A 151 10.97 14.40 -21.75
C GLU A 151 10.48 15.69 -21.05
N ARG A 152 9.55 16.42 -21.65
CA ARG A 152 8.96 17.62 -21.04
C ARG A 152 8.10 17.27 -19.83
N THR A 153 7.36 16.18 -19.91
CA THR A 153 6.54 15.64 -18.81
C THR A 153 7.44 15.12 -17.69
N LEU A 154 8.52 14.39 -18.02
CA LEU A 154 9.49 13.90 -17.03
C LEU A 154 10.23 15.07 -16.35
N ALA A 155 10.68 16.05 -17.11
CA ALA A 155 11.31 17.25 -16.56
C ALA A 155 10.37 17.98 -15.58
N LEU A 156 9.07 18.06 -15.90
CA LEU A 156 8.08 18.66 -15.02
C LEU A 156 7.90 17.83 -13.75
N LEU A 157 7.81 16.50 -13.83
CA LEU A 157 7.74 15.62 -12.65
C LEU A 157 8.96 15.77 -11.75
N ARG A 158 10.17 15.88 -12.31
CA ARG A 158 11.41 16.12 -11.54
C ARG A 158 11.40 17.46 -10.79
N THR A 159 10.61 18.46 -11.20
CA THR A 159 10.42 19.72 -10.45
C THR A 159 9.39 19.59 -9.32
N GLY A 160 8.66 18.49 -9.26
CA GLY A 160 7.65 18.21 -8.25
C GLY A 160 8.23 17.75 -6.91
N PRO A 161 7.37 17.29 -6.00
CA PRO A 161 7.79 16.76 -4.71
C PRO A 161 8.58 15.46 -4.86
N SER A 162 9.50 15.22 -3.92
CA SER A 162 10.13 13.92 -3.75
C SER A 162 9.15 12.99 -3.06
N ILE A 163 8.60 12.02 -3.79
CA ILE A 163 7.69 11.03 -3.21
C ILE A 163 8.47 9.89 -2.54
N ALA A 164 7.93 9.38 -1.44
CA ALA A 164 8.51 8.27 -0.69
C ALA A 164 7.84 6.93 -1.05
N SER A 165 6.59 6.96 -1.49
CA SER A 165 5.79 5.77 -1.82
C SER A 165 5.20 5.90 -3.23
N LEU A 166 5.47 4.90 -4.07
CA LEU A 166 4.90 4.75 -5.41
C LEU A 166 4.15 3.43 -5.51
N GLN A 167 2.86 3.51 -5.83
CA GLN A 167 2.11 2.37 -6.31
C GLN A 167 1.86 2.54 -7.80
N PHE A 168 2.43 1.67 -8.63
CA PHE A 168 2.29 1.69 -10.08
C PHE A 168 1.60 0.43 -10.60
N SER A 169 0.46 0.62 -11.26
CA SER A 169 -0.31 -0.46 -11.89
C SER A 169 -0.24 -0.30 -13.40
N ASN A 170 0.53 -1.15 -14.07
CA ASN A 170 0.71 -1.12 -15.52
C ASN A 170 -0.16 -2.16 -16.22
N TRP A 171 -1.22 -1.70 -16.87
CA TRP A 171 -2.11 -2.52 -17.70
C TRP A 171 -1.87 -2.23 -19.19
N SER A 172 -0.61 -2.12 -19.56
CA SER A 172 -0.15 -1.94 -20.95
C SER A 172 1.11 -2.77 -21.21
N ASP A 173 1.49 -2.91 -22.47
CA ASP A 173 2.72 -3.58 -22.88
C ASP A 173 3.98 -2.69 -22.78
N ASN A 174 3.81 -1.42 -22.41
CA ASN A 174 4.91 -0.48 -22.26
C ASN A 174 5.63 -0.65 -20.91
N SER A 175 6.74 -1.39 -20.92
CA SER A 175 7.58 -1.55 -19.74
C SER A 175 8.50 -0.36 -19.44
N SER A 176 8.77 0.52 -20.41
CA SER A 176 9.69 1.65 -20.24
C SER A 176 9.17 2.69 -19.24
N THR A 177 7.87 2.84 -19.11
CA THR A 177 7.22 3.82 -18.22
C THR A 177 7.61 3.64 -16.76
N LEU A 178 7.75 2.39 -16.29
CA LEU A 178 8.19 2.14 -14.90
C LEU A 178 9.59 2.69 -14.69
N PHE A 179 10.53 2.40 -15.59
CA PHE A 179 11.91 2.87 -15.48
C PHE A 179 11.99 4.39 -15.49
N GLN A 180 11.20 5.05 -16.36
CA GLN A 180 11.08 6.51 -16.40
C GLN A 180 10.62 7.09 -15.06
N LEU A 181 9.60 6.49 -14.43
CA LEU A 181 9.10 6.95 -13.14
C LEU A 181 10.11 6.73 -12.01
N LEU A 182 10.80 5.59 -12.01
CA LEU A 182 11.83 5.27 -11.01
C LEU A 182 13.04 6.22 -11.12
N ASP A 183 13.36 6.71 -12.33
CA ASP A 183 14.40 7.71 -12.54
C ASP A 183 13.99 9.11 -12.02
N VAL A 184 12.69 9.42 -12.05
CA VAL A 184 12.17 10.70 -11.53
C VAL A 184 12.28 10.78 -10.00
N TRP A 185 12.07 9.66 -9.27
CA TRP A 185 11.99 9.64 -7.81
C TRP A 185 13.07 8.78 -7.15
N PRO A 186 14.30 9.26 -7.04
CA PRO A 186 15.43 8.49 -6.49
C PRO A 186 15.40 8.34 -4.95
N ALA A 187 14.38 8.86 -4.27
CA ALA A 187 14.23 8.77 -2.81
C ALA A 187 13.12 7.82 -2.36
N LEU A 188 12.65 6.93 -3.26
CA LEU A 188 11.60 5.97 -2.94
C LEU A 188 12.03 5.02 -1.81
N LYS A 189 11.09 4.80 -0.89
CA LYS A 189 11.19 3.84 0.21
C LYS A 189 10.22 2.67 0.06
N SER A 190 9.02 2.95 -0.45
CA SER A 190 7.99 1.95 -0.68
C SER A 190 7.60 1.90 -2.15
N LEU A 191 7.59 0.68 -2.70
CA LEU A 191 7.23 0.44 -4.09
C LEU A 191 6.22 -0.70 -4.18
N ALA A 192 5.05 -0.42 -4.76
CA ALA A 192 4.07 -1.43 -5.11
C ALA A 192 3.89 -1.47 -6.63
N ILE A 193 4.10 -2.64 -7.25
CA ILE A 193 4.03 -2.79 -8.70
C ILE A 193 3.03 -3.89 -9.05
N SER A 194 2.14 -3.60 -10.00
CA SER A 194 1.15 -4.58 -10.46
C SER A 194 0.93 -4.52 -11.97
N GLY A 195 0.30 -5.57 -12.51
CA GLY A 195 -0.06 -5.68 -13.93
C GLY A 195 0.95 -6.47 -14.75
N VAL A 196 1.40 -5.89 -15.86
CA VAL A 196 2.39 -6.55 -16.76
C VAL A 196 3.78 -6.43 -16.13
N PRO A 197 4.54 -7.55 -16.02
CA PRO A 197 5.90 -7.50 -15.49
C PRO A 197 6.82 -6.69 -16.42
N PRO A 198 7.67 -5.81 -15.85
CA PRO A 198 8.60 -5.03 -16.66
C PRO A 198 9.72 -5.91 -17.21
N GLN A 199 10.16 -5.58 -18.40
CA GLN A 199 11.33 -6.17 -19.02
C GLN A 199 12.49 -5.18 -18.97
N LEU A 200 13.67 -5.65 -18.58
CA LEU A 200 14.86 -4.80 -18.60
C LEU A 200 15.15 -4.35 -20.04
N PRO A 201 15.55 -3.10 -20.25
CA PRO A 201 16.08 -2.65 -21.54
C PRO A 201 17.29 -3.48 -21.98
N ASN A 202 17.51 -3.60 -23.30
CA ASN A 202 18.65 -4.36 -23.86
C ASN A 202 20.00 -3.78 -23.40
N GLU A 203 20.10 -2.47 -23.22
CA GLU A 203 21.23 -1.84 -22.55
C GLU A 203 20.94 -1.89 -21.04
N ALA A 204 21.76 -2.61 -20.29
CA ALA A 204 21.58 -2.76 -18.85
C ALA A 204 21.55 -1.38 -18.19
N PRO A 205 20.43 -0.96 -17.64
CA PRO A 205 20.33 0.32 -16.95
C PRO A 205 21.24 0.30 -15.73
N GLN A 206 21.69 1.48 -15.29
CA GLN A 206 22.36 1.61 -14.00
C GLN A 206 21.47 0.99 -12.91
N PRO A 207 22.05 0.31 -11.91
CA PRO A 207 21.28 -0.26 -10.82
C PRO A 207 20.36 0.78 -10.19
N PHE A 208 19.17 0.36 -9.77
CA PHE A 208 18.22 1.27 -9.14
C PHE A 208 18.82 1.87 -7.86
N PRO A 209 18.90 3.20 -7.74
CA PRO A 209 19.68 3.85 -6.69
C PRO A 209 19.04 3.77 -5.30
N CYS A 210 17.72 3.54 -5.22
CA CYS A 210 17.01 3.57 -3.94
C CYS A 210 17.26 2.32 -3.12
N ALA A 211 17.34 2.50 -1.81
CA ALA A 211 17.25 1.45 -0.82
C ALA A 211 15.78 1.35 -0.38
N LEU A 212 15.05 0.35 -0.91
CA LEU A 212 13.66 0.13 -0.59
C LEU A 212 13.50 -0.49 0.81
N ASP A 213 12.54 0.02 1.57
CA ASP A 213 12.09 -0.56 2.84
C ASP A 213 10.94 -1.56 2.61
N SER A 214 10.11 -1.29 1.59
CA SER A 214 8.92 -2.09 1.28
C SER A 214 8.77 -2.33 -0.21
N LEU A 215 8.53 -3.58 -0.59
CA LEU A 215 8.21 -4.00 -1.95
C LEU A 215 6.95 -4.87 -1.96
N ARG A 216 5.96 -4.47 -2.76
CA ARG A 216 4.75 -5.26 -3.04
C ARG A 216 4.65 -5.54 -4.53
N MET A 217 4.37 -6.79 -4.89
CA MET A 217 4.28 -7.21 -6.29
C MET A 217 2.99 -8.00 -6.56
N ASN A 218 2.30 -7.60 -7.64
CA ASN A 218 1.15 -8.32 -8.18
C ASN A 218 1.24 -8.39 -9.71
N PHE A 219 2.18 -9.14 -10.21
CA PHE A 219 2.33 -9.35 -11.65
C PHE A 219 1.52 -10.56 -12.11
N GLN A 220 1.00 -10.52 -13.33
CA GLN A 220 0.27 -11.65 -13.92
C GLN A 220 1.16 -12.86 -14.20
N THR A 221 2.39 -12.61 -14.59
CA THR A 221 3.45 -13.60 -14.73
C THR A 221 4.64 -13.16 -13.88
N PRO A 222 5.42 -14.10 -13.33
CA PRO A 222 6.61 -13.73 -12.55
C PRO A 222 7.57 -12.86 -13.36
N PRO A 223 8.12 -11.79 -12.77
CA PRO A 223 9.15 -10.98 -13.43
C PRO A 223 10.44 -11.79 -13.57
N CYS A 224 11.35 -11.36 -14.45
CA CYS A 224 12.66 -12.01 -14.55
C CYS A 224 13.54 -11.70 -13.32
N ILE A 225 14.43 -12.62 -12.99
CA ILE A 225 15.34 -12.47 -11.83
C ILE A 225 16.28 -11.27 -12.03
N ASP A 226 16.70 -10.98 -13.25
CA ASP A 226 17.59 -9.85 -13.52
C ASP A 226 16.92 -8.51 -13.24
N PHE A 227 15.60 -8.39 -13.50
CA PHE A 227 14.84 -7.22 -13.06
C PHE A 227 14.85 -7.08 -11.53
N MET A 228 14.69 -8.17 -10.81
CA MET A 228 14.71 -8.13 -9.34
C MET A 228 16.11 -7.79 -8.80
N ARG A 229 17.17 -8.30 -9.42
CA ARG A 229 18.55 -7.92 -9.09
C ARG A 229 18.82 -6.45 -9.31
N TRP A 230 18.34 -5.92 -10.43
CA TRP A 230 18.45 -4.50 -10.74
C TRP A 230 17.69 -3.63 -9.74
N LEU A 231 16.43 -3.98 -9.47
CA LEU A 231 15.53 -3.20 -8.60
C LEU A 231 16.00 -3.18 -7.14
N LEU A 232 16.44 -4.34 -6.62
CA LEU A 232 16.78 -4.53 -5.21
C LEU A 232 18.28 -4.42 -4.94
N HIS A 233 19.09 -3.96 -5.90
CA HIS A 233 20.55 -3.89 -5.79
C HIS A 233 21.00 -3.21 -4.48
N ASN A 234 20.39 -2.10 -4.11
CA ASN A 234 20.74 -1.31 -2.93
C ASN A 234 19.84 -1.60 -1.71
N SER A 235 19.00 -2.65 -1.77
CA SER A 235 17.98 -2.92 -0.73
C SER A 235 18.32 -4.09 0.18
N THR A 236 19.55 -4.63 0.14
CA THR A 236 19.92 -5.84 0.89
C THR A 236 19.69 -5.69 2.40
N ASP A 237 20.06 -4.55 2.97
CA ASP A 237 19.96 -4.29 4.41
C ASP A 237 18.75 -3.44 4.80
N SER A 238 17.99 -2.95 3.81
CA SER A 238 16.86 -2.05 4.06
C SER A 238 15.49 -2.68 3.85
N LEU A 239 15.38 -3.74 3.03
CA LEU A 239 14.09 -4.35 2.70
C LEU A 239 13.50 -5.07 3.91
N ARG A 240 12.48 -4.45 4.52
CA ARG A 240 11.79 -4.95 5.73
C ARG A 240 10.49 -5.63 5.40
N THR A 241 9.81 -5.20 4.35
CA THR A 241 8.50 -5.72 3.95
C THR A 241 8.54 -6.22 2.53
N LEU A 242 8.19 -7.50 2.34
CA LEU A 242 8.06 -8.13 1.03
C LEU A 242 6.69 -8.78 0.90
N GLU A 243 5.87 -8.27 -0.03
CA GLU A 243 4.54 -8.80 -0.31
C GLU A 243 4.46 -9.32 -1.75
N LEU A 244 4.20 -10.60 -1.89
CA LEU A 244 4.00 -11.28 -3.17
C LEU A 244 2.53 -11.70 -3.26
N GLU A 245 1.72 -11.02 -4.07
CA GLU A 245 0.30 -11.36 -4.24
C GLU A 245 0.07 -12.54 -5.21
N ARG A 246 1.12 -12.94 -5.93
CA ARG A 246 1.15 -14.10 -6.81
C ARG A 246 2.31 -15.01 -6.43
N GLU A 247 2.16 -16.29 -6.70
CA GLU A 247 3.18 -17.28 -6.38
C GLU A 247 4.46 -16.99 -7.19
N PRO A 248 5.60 -16.75 -6.51
CA PRO A 248 6.88 -16.59 -7.18
C PRO A 248 7.39 -17.94 -7.70
N THR A 249 8.26 -17.92 -8.70
CA THR A 249 9.00 -19.15 -9.05
C THR A 249 9.92 -19.54 -7.88
N PRO A 250 10.24 -20.84 -7.72
CA PRO A 250 11.15 -21.30 -6.67
C PRO A 250 12.51 -20.58 -6.69
N ASP A 251 13.07 -20.35 -7.87
CA ASP A 251 14.33 -19.63 -8.04
C ASP A 251 14.22 -18.17 -7.62
N MET A 252 13.10 -17.51 -7.93
CA MET A 252 12.82 -16.14 -7.50
C MET A 252 12.74 -16.05 -5.98
N LEU A 253 11.97 -16.93 -5.35
CA LEU A 253 11.82 -16.95 -3.90
C LEU A 253 13.17 -17.21 -3.21
N LYS A 254 13.92 -18.19 -3.72
CA LYS A 254 15.28 -18.50 -3.23
C LYS A 254 16.19 -17.30 -3.35
N TYR A 255 16.20 -16.61 -4.50
CA TYR A 255 17.00 -15.40 -4.71
C TYR A 255 16.63 -14.31 -3.68
N LEU A 256 15.32 -13.98 -3.57
CA LEU A 256 14.85 -12.90 -2.70
C LEU A 256 15.22 -13.16 -1.24
N LEU A 257 14.95 -14.37 -0.73
CA LEU A 257 15.21 -14.70 0.67
C LEU A 257 16.71 -14.89 0.95
N ALA A 258 17.51 -15.41 -0.01
CA ALA A 258 18.95 -15.51 0.18
C ALA A 258 19.64 -14.15 0.36
N HIS A 259 19.13 -13.10 -0.30
CA HIS A 259 19.77 -11.78 -0.28
C HIS A 259 19.17 -10.80 0.75
N HIS A 260 17.89 -11.01 1.14
CA HIS A 260 17.16 -10.03 1.97
C HIS A 260 16.65 -10.59 3.31
N ALA A 261 16.79 -11.91 3.57
CA ALA A 261 16.26 -12.55 4.78
C ALA A 261 16.74 -11.90 6.09
N GLY A 262 17.95 -11.34 6.11
CA GLY A 262 18.53 -10.74 7.32
C GLY A 262 17.79 -9.51 7.82
N ALA A 263 17.26 -8.69 6.92
CA ALA A 263 16.55 -7.45 7.25
C ALA A 263 15.01 -7.60 7.28
N LEU A 264 14.50 -8.72 6.70
CA LEU A 264 13.07 -8.89 6.44
C LEU A 264 12.29 -9.11 7.73
N GLN A 265 11.30 -8.23 7.98
CA GLN A 265 10.42 -8.24 9.15
C GLN A 265 9.00 -8.70 8.82
N SER A 266 8.51 -8.42 7.62
CA SER A 266 7.19 -8.84 7.16
C SER A 266 7.30 -9.53 5.80
N LEU A 267 6.72 -10.73 5.71
CA LEU A 267 6.69 -11.54 4.50
C LEU A 267 5.25 -12.00 4.24
N ALA A 268 4.74 -11.66 3.06
CA ALA A 268 3.42 -12.10 2.62
C ALA A 268 3.51 -12.79 1.26
N MET A 269 2.88 -13.96 1.14
CA MET A 269 2.84 -14.74 -0.09
C MET A 269 1.59 -15.60 -0.20
N PRO A 270 1.16 -16.00 -1.40
CA PRO A 270 -0.01 -16.84 -1.57
C PRO A 270 0.20 -18.24 -0.96
N THR A 271 1.36 -18.83 -1.21
CA THR A 271 1.74 -20.16 -0.72
C THR A 271 3.17 -20.15 -0.18
N CYS A 272 3.53 -21.11 0.65
CA CYS A 272 4.91 -21.21 1.14
C CYS A 272 5.84 -22.05 0.24
N GLY A 273 5.39 -22.47 -0.95
CA GLY A 273 6.25 -23.19 -1.91
C GLY A 273 6.77 -24.54 -1.40
N GLY A 274 6.05 -25.22 -0.51
CA GLY A 274 6.44 -26.54 -0.01
C GLY A 274 7.70 -26.54 0.89
N HIS A 275 8.54 -27.57 0.74
CA HIS A 275 9.71 -27.76 1.60
C HIS A 275 10.81 -26.71 1.35
N GLU A 276 11.02 -26.32 0.11
CA GLU A 276 12.06 -25.34 -0.26
C GLU A 276 11.72 -23.94 0.26
N GLY A 277 10.45 -23.50 0.08
CA GLY A 277 10.01 -22.23 0.63
C GLY A 277 10.06 -22.20 2.16
N THR A 278 9.69 -23.30 2.82
CA THR A 278 9.85 -23.41 4.28
C THR A 278 11.31 -23.27 4.71
N ALA A 279 12.24 -23.92 3.99
CA ALA A 279 13.67 -23.81 4.28
C ALA A 279 14.20 -22.39 4.06
N ALA A 280 13.70 -21.69 3.05
CA ALA A 280 14.06 -20.30 2.79
C ALA A 280 13.52 -19.34 3.88
N ILE A 281 12.25 -19.51 4.31
CA ILE A 281 11.65 -18.70 5.39
C ILE A 281 12.42 -18.83 6.70
N ARG A 282 13.01 -20.00 7.01
CA ARG A 282 13.86 -20.19 8.19
C ARG A 282 15.08 -19.26 8.26
N GLN A 283 15.51 -18.71 7.15
CA GLN A 283 16.63 -17.78 7.11
C GLN A 283 16.24 -16.38 7.59
N CYS A 284 14.93 -16.07 7.59
CA CYS A 284 14.40 -14.77 8.00
C CYS A 284 14.33 -14.65 9.53
N ARG A 285 15.47 -14.44 10.18
CA ARG A 285 15.56 -14.41 11.65
C ARG A 285 14.93 -13.18 12.30
N ALA A 286 14.80 -12.09 11.54
CA ALA A 286 14.18 -10.84 11.98
C ALA A 286 12.67 -10.78 11.73
N LEU A 287 12.07 -11.88 11.22
CA LEU A 287 10.68 -11.90 10.81
C LEU A 287 9.75 -11.74 12.03
N ARG A 288 8.87 -10.76 11.96
CA ARG A 288 7.85 -10.44 12.96
C ARG A 288 6.45 -10.77 12.45
N GLU A 289 6.27 -10.75 11.14
CA GLU A 289 5.00 -11.02 10.48
C GLU A 289 5.16 -12.01 9.33
N LEU A 290 4.29 -13.02 9.30
CA LEU A 290 4.17 -13.95 8.18
C LEU A 290 2.72 -14.11 7.77
N ARG A 291 2.43 -13.87 6.47
CA ARG A 291 1.12 -14.10 5.88
C ARG A 291 1.19 -15.10 4.74
N ILE A 292 0.42 -16.18 4.86
CA ILE A 292 0.25 -17.21 3.83
C ILE A 292 -1.23 -17.36 3.53
N GLU A 293 -1.64 -17.00 2.32
CA GLU A 293 -3.05 -16.98 1.94
C GLU A 293 -3.65 -18.39 1.78
N SER A 294 -2.82 -19.34 1.33
CA SER A 294 -3.24 -20.74 1.12
C SER A 294 -3.62 -21.42 2.43
N PRO A 295 -4.68 -22.25 2.43
CA PRO A 295 -5.04 -23.08 3.57
C PRO A 295 -4.01 -24.20 3.84
N TRP A 296 -3.12 -24.46 2.88
CA TRP A 296 -2.12 -25.51 2.98
C TRP A 296 -0.79 -24.98 3.56
N THR A 297 -0.74 -24.88 4.87
CA THR A 297 0.48 -24.50 5.58
C THR A 297 1.23 -25.75 6.04
N PRO A 298 2.47 -26.00 5.59
CA PRO A 298 3.24 -27.18 6.02
C PRO A 298 3.47 -27.17 7.53
N PRO A 299 3.25 -28.31 8.21
CA PRO A 299 3.50 -28.41 9.67
C PRO A 299 4.94 -28.05 10.07
N THR A 300 5.90 -28.24 9.17
CA THR A 300 7.30 -27.91 9.36
C THR A 300 7.56 -26.42 9.45
N LEU A 301 6.71 -25.58 8.84
CA LEU A 301 6.82 -24.14 8.88
C LEU A 301 6.63 -23.61 10.30
N CYS A 302 5.57 -24.05 11.01
CA CYS A 302 5.29 -23.60 12.37
C CYS A 302 6.43 -23.90 13.37
N LYS A 303 7.27 -24.93 13.07
CA LYS A 303 8.46 -25.25 13.86
C LYS A 303 9.67 -24.40 13.48
N ALA A 304 9.60 -23.71 12.35
CA ALA A 304 10.71 -22.99 11.75
C ALA A 304 10.64 -21.49 11.97
N LEU A 305 9.49 -20.99 12.46
CA LEU A 305 9.28 -19.56 12.68
C LEU A 305 10.20 -19.05 13.81
N PRO A 306 10.76 -17.83 13.67
CA PRO A 306 11.59 -17.24 14.68
C PRO A 306 10.80 -16.85 15.93
N GLU A 307 11.50 -16.72 17.06
CA GLU A 307 10.91 -16.28 18.33
C GLU A 307 10.46 -14.82 18.30
N THR A 308 10.88 -14.05 17.32
CA THR A 308 10.48 -12.66 17.10
C THR A 308 9.08 -12.49 16.49
N MET A 309 8.38 -13.60 16.19
CA MET A 309 7.08 -13.58 15.53
C MET A 309 6.01 -12.92 16.38
N GLU A 310 5.38 -11.86 15.85
CA GLU A 310 4.32 -11.10 16.52
C GLU A 310 2.96 -11.33 15.87
N HIS A 311 2.92 -11.56 14.56
CA HIS A 311 1.69 -11.79 13.82
C HIS A 311 1.84 -12.92 12.82
N ILE A 312 0.89 -13.84 12.82
CA ILE A 312 0.76 -14.87 11.79
C ILE A 312 -0.63 -14.83 11.16
N ALA A 313 -0.67 -14.82 9.83
CA ALA A 313 -1.91 -14.86 9.06
C ALA A 313 -1.88 -16.05 8.09
N PHE A 314 -2.94 -16.85 8.06
CA PHE A 314 -3.00 -18.05 7.22
C PHE A 314 -4.42 -18.39 6.78
N GLY A 315 -4.52 -19.13 5.65
CA GLY A 315 -5.79 -19.67 5.18
C GLY A 315 -6.21 -20.91 5.96
N VAL A 316 -7.52 -21.12 6.10
CA VAL A 316 -8.13 -22.30 6.72
C VAL A 316 -9.27 -22.83 5.85
N ASP A 317 -9.24 -24.12 5.55
CA ASP A 317 -10.32 -24.92 4.99
C ASP A 317 -10.59 -26.14 5.88
N MET A 318 -11.45 -27.05 5.47
CA MET A 318 -11.77 -28.26 6.22
C MET A 318 -10.57 -29.22 6.42
N ALA A 319 -9.58 -29.18 5.54
CA ALA A 319 -8.43 -30.08 5.54
C ALA A 319 -7.19 -29.49 6.20
N THR A 320 -7.21 -28.22 6.58
CA THR A 320 -6.05 -27.51 7.13
C THR A 320 -5.58 -28.12 8.46
N PRO A 321 -4.30 -28.55 8.60
CA PRO A 321 -3.81 -29.12 9.84
C PRO A 321 -3.54 -28.03 10.89
N LEU A 322 -4.49 -27.76 11.79
CA LEU A 322 -4.35 -26.77 12.88
C LEU A 322 -3.49 -27.21 14.08
N PRO A 323 -3.25 -28.49 14.41
CA PRO A 323 -2.46 -28.85 15.59
C PRO A 323 -1.05 -28.24 15.66
N PRO A 324 -0.28 -28.13 14.55
CA PRO A 324 1.04 -27.47 14.57
C PRO A 324 0.93 -25.99 14.91
N ILE A 325 -0.09 -25.31 14.41
CA ILE A 325 -0.38 -23.88 14.67
C ILE A 325 -0.76 -23.70 16.13
N LEU A 326 -1.64 -24.54 16.67
CA LEU A 326 -2.02 -24.54 18.08
C LEU A 326 -0.83 -24.73 19.01
N GLN A 327 0.12 -25.60 18.64
CA GLN A 327 1.36 -25.81 19.41
C GLN A 327 2.26 -24.58 19.35
N MET A 328 2.37 -23.93 18.20
CA MET A 328 3.13 -22.71 18.04
C MET A 328 2.55 -21.58 18.90
N ILE A 329 1.23 -21.33 18.85
CA ILE A 329 0.57 -20.29 19.67
C ILE A 329 0.83 -20.54 21.15
N LYS A 330 0.76 -21.78 21.64
CA LYS A 330 1.01 -22.12 23.05
C LYS A 330 2.44 -21.91 23.49
N ARG A 331 3.42 -21.90 22.59
CA ARG A 331 4.86 -21.77 22.90
C ARG A 331 5.37 -20.33 22.71
N SER A 332 4.69 -19.54 21.90
CA SER A 332 5.13 -18.18 21.57
C SER A 332 4.78 -17.23 22.72
N GLU A 333 5.79 -16.48 23.17
CA GLU A 333 5.63 -15.40 24.15
C GLU A 333 5.48 -14.02 23.50
N THR A 334 5.85 -13.94 22.21
CA THR A 334 5.89 -12.68 21.46
C THR A 334 4.69 -12.48 20.53
N LEU A 335 3.90 -13.54 20.30
CA LEU A 335 2.77 -13.49 19.37
C LEU A 335 1.65 -12.61 19.94
N LYS A 336 1.29 -11.57 19.20
CA LYS A 336 0.26 -10.59 19.55
C LYS A 336 -1.07 -10.87 18.83
N ALA A 337 -0.99 -11.29 17.57
CA ALA A 337 -2.17 -11.49 16.72
C ALA A 337 -2.07 -12.73 15.83
N VAL A 338 -3.24 -13.31 15.58
CA VAL A 338 -3.47 -14.38 14.60
C VAL A 338 -4.60 -13.95 13.68
N THR A 339 -4.38 -13.98 12.37
CA THR A 339 -5.42 -13.70 11.38
C THR A 339 -5.72 -14.94 10.56
N VAL A 340 -6.99 -15.24 10.40
CA VAL A 340 -7.46 -16.42 9.66
C VAL A 340 -8.29 -15.99 8.45
N HIS A 341 -7.82 -16.37 7.26
CA HIS A 341 -8.63 -16.29 6.04
C HIS A 341 -9.43 -17.59 5.90
N ILE A 342 -10.72 -17.51 6.10
CA ILE A 342 -11.60 -18.68 6.04
C ILE A 342 -11.99 -18.95 4.59
N TRP A 343 -11.47 -20.05 4.05
CA TRP A 343 -11.84 -20.56 2.74
C TRP A 343 -13.17 -21.31 2.82
N HIS A 344 -13.74 -21.59 1.64
CA HIS A 344 -15.00 -22.31 1.55
C HIS A 344 -15.01 -23.62 2.38
N GLY A 345 -15.98 -23.74 3.30
CA GLY A 345 -16.09 -24.85 4.24
C GLY A 345 -15.23 -24.72 5.51
N GLY A 346 -14.29 -23.78 5.56
CA GLY A 346 -13.42 -23.59 6.71
C GLY A 346 -14.14 -23.16 7.99
N GLU A 347 -15.33 -22.55 7.86
CA GLU A 347 -16.17 -22.17 9.00
C GLU A 347 -16.56 -23.38 9.87
N SER A 348 -16.65 -24.56 9.25
CA SER A 348 -17.03 -25.83 9.90
C SER A 348 -15.81 -26.64 10.37
N HIS A 349 -14.60 -26.07 10.29
CA HIS A 349 -13.39 -26.81 10.68
C HIS A 349 -13.45 -27.23 12.17
N PRO A 350 -13.28 -28.54 12.50
CA PRO A 350 -13.54 -29.10 13.83
C PRO A 350 -12.64 -28.50 14.93
N GLN A 351 -11.46 -27.98 14.57
CA GLN A 351 -10.50 -27.42 15.52
C GLN A 351 -10.50 -25.87 15.55
N LEU A 352 -11.42 -25.19 14.85
CA LEU A 352 -11.49 -23.74 14.84
C LEU A 352 -11.79 -23.19 16.26
N ASN A 353 -12.65 -23.88 17.02
CA ASN A 353 -12.91 -23.52 18.43
C ASN A 353 -11.67 -23.72 19.32
N ALA A 354 -10.86 -24.75 19.04
CA ALA A 354 -9.61 -24.96 19.77
C ALA A 354 -8.60 -23.82 19.48
N LEU A 355 -8.60 -23.29 18.26
CA LEU A 355 -7.79 -22.12 17.89
C LEU A 355 -8.24 -20.86 18.68
N LYS A 356 -9.54 -20.58 18.73
CA LYS A 356 -10.11 -19.47 19.52
C LYS A 356 -9.71 -19.57 20.99
N ILE A 357 -9.83 -20.75 21.59
CA ILE A 357 -9.48 -20.99 23.00
C ILE A 357 -7.96 -20.84 23.21
N ALA A 358 -7.13 -21.32 22.27
CA ALA A 358 -5.68 -21.20 22.38
C ALA A 358 -5.22 -19.73 22.35
N CYS A 359 -5.75 -18.94 21.41
CA CYS A 359 -5.47 -17.50 21.34
C CYS A 359 -5.93 -16.77 22.60
N ALA A 360 -7.17 -16.99 23.06
CA ALA A 360 -7.71 -16.35 24.24
C ALA A 360 -6.88 -16.66 25.52
N ARG A 361 -6.38 -17.89 25.67
CA ARG A 361 -5.54 -18.30 26.82
C ARG A 361 -4.18 -17.64 26.83
N GLN A 362 -3.63 -17.32 25.66
CA GLN A 362 -2.33 -16.66 25.50
C GLN A 362 -2.45 -15.13 25.42
N GLY A 363 -3.67 -14.57 25.46
CA GLY A 363 -3.88 -13.14 25.27
C GLY A 363 -3.60 -12.66 23.84
N VAL A 364 -3.64 -13.57 22.87
CA VAL A 364 -3.39 -13.30 21.44
C VAL A 364 -4.71 -12.88 20.79
N GLU A 365 -4.70 -11.78 20.08
CA GLU A 365 -5.85 -11.33 19.30
C GLU A 365 -6.11 -12.29 18.13
N LEU A 366 -7.39 -12.67 17.94
CA LEU A 366 -7.79 -13.52 16.82
C LEU A 366 -8.76 -12.76 15.92
N MET A 367 -8.33 -12.52 14.69
CA MET A 367 -9.14 -11.97 13.61
C MET A 367 -9.49 -13.06 12.61
N SER A 368 -10.69 -12.98 12.01
CA SER A 368 -11.11 -13.93 10.98
C SER A 368 -11.93 -13.21 9.91
N THR A 369 -11.64 -13.49 8.66
CA THR A 369 -12.35 -12.93 7.51
C THR A 369 -12.52 -13.95 6.39
N THR A 370 -13.58 -13.81 5.61
CA THR A 370 -13.81 -14.54 4.36
C THR A 370 -13.42 -13.73 3.12
N ASP A 371 -13.15 -12.43 3.31
CA ASP A 371 -12.70 -11.56 2.21
C ASP A 371 -11.17 -11.55 2.12
N VAL A 372 -10.65 -12.01 1.00
CA VAL A 372 -9.22 -12.02 0.71
C VAL A 372 -8.61 -10.61 0.67
N ARG A 373 -9.40 -9.59 0.31
CA ARG A 373 -8.92 -8.20 0.27
C ARG A 373 -8.72 -7.68 1.69
N GLU A 374 -9.69 -7.93 2.55
CA GLU A 374 -9.60 -7.63 3.97
C GLU A 374 -8.43 -8.39 4.60
N PHE A 375 -8.30 -9.71 4.36
CA PHE A 375 -7.17 -10.51 4.82
C PHE A 375 -5.81 -9.93 4.43
N ARG A 376 -5.68 -9.42 3.21
CA ARG A 376 -4.45 -8.79 2.73
C ARG A 376 -4.20 -7.42 3.35
N SER A 377 -5.24 -6.70 3.77
CA SER A 377 -5.12 -5.37 4.37
C SER A 377 -4.83 -5.39 5.87
N ILE A 378 -5.34 -6.39 6.62
CA ILE A 378 -5.22 -6.48 8.09
C ILE A 378 -3.74 -6.52 8.53
N ALA A 379 -2.90 -7.24 7.81
CA ALA A 379 -1.48 -7.36 8.11
C ALA A 379 -0.74 -6.00 8.15
N LEU A 380 -1.13 -5.06 7.31
CA LEU A 380 -0.54 -3.72 7.26
C LEU A 380 -0.96 -2.82 8.44
N MET A 381 -2.07 -3.12 9.10
CA MET A 381 -2.61 -2.28 10.18
C MET A 381 -1.86 -2.48 11.50
N VAL A 382 -1.42 -3.69 11.82
CA VAL A 382 -0.73 -3.98 13.09
C VAL A 382 0.59 -3.22 13.20
N PHE A 383 1.34 -3.08 12.11
CA PHE A 383 2.60 -2.31 12.08
C PHE A 383 2.40 -0.80 11.87
N ALA A 384 1.31 -0.39 11.23
CA ALA A 384 1.01 1.02 11.05
C ALA A 384 0.63 1.72 12.37
N SER A 385 0.13 1.01 13.36
CA SER A 385 -0.14 1.57 14.70
C SER A 385 1.16 1.89 15.44
N ASP A 386 2.16 1.00 15.43
CA ASP A 386 3.46 1.23 16.08
C ASP A 386 4.25 2.40 15.43
N GLN A 387 4.12 2.59 14.11
CA GLN A 387 4.74 3.74 13.43
C GLN A 387 4.01 5.07 13.69
N ARG A 388 2.69 5.05 13.98
CA ARG A 388 1.94 6.26 14.33
C ARG A 388 2.39 6.85 15.66
N ASP A 389 2.66 6.02 16.66
CA ASP A 389 3.13 6.46 17.97
C ASP A 389 4.53 7.09 17.91
N VAL A 390 5.41 6.64 17.01
CA VAL A 390 6.74 7.21 16.79
C VAL A 390 6.68 8.58 16.11
N ILE A 391 5.73 8.81 15.20
CA ILE A 391 5.56 10.10 14.50
C ILE A 391 4.95 11.15 15.44
N HIS A 392 4.04 10.77 16.33
CA HIS A 392 3.46 11.70 17.31
C HIS A 392 4.43 12.08 18.44
N SER A 393 5.38 11.21 18.80
CA SER A 393 6.41 11.54 19.79
C SER A 393 7.49 12.48 19.26
N SER A 394 7.75 12.51 17.95
CA SER A 394 8.76 13.38 17.35
C SER A 394 8.28 14.80 17.02
N THR A 395 6.97 15.04 16.96
CA THR A 395 6.41 16.39 16.70
C THR A 395 6.14 17.21 17.98
N SER A 396 6.26 16.59 19.16
CA SER A 396 6.03 17.28 20.44
C SER A 396 7.24 18.04 20.99
N VAL A 397 8.40 18.06 20.34
CA VAL A 397 9.64 18.68 20.86
C VAL A 397 10.09 19.94 20.10
N ALA A 398 9.34 20.40 19.11
CA ALA A 398 9.70 21.61 18.35
C ALA A 398 8.68 22.74 18.55
N GLY A 399 8.50 23.21 19.78
CA GLY A 399 7.54 24.27 20.07
C GLY A 399 7.77 25.05 21.35
N VAL A 400 9.00 25.43 21.67
CA VAL A 400 9.27 26.56 22.58
C VAL A 400 10.57 27.21 22.11
N ILE A 401 10.51 28.37 21.47
CA ILE A 401 11.43 29.52 21.69
C ILE A 401 10.89 30.70 20.83
N TYR A 402 10.42 31.73 21.54
CA TYR A 402 10.09 33.15 21.22
C TYR A 402 9.01 33.44 20.19
#